data_90e2d29fac1141961e8a55c212dd571f
#
_entry.id   90e2d29fac1141961e8a55c212dd571f
#
_cell.length_a   1.000
_cell.length_b   1.000
_cell.length_c   1.000
_cell.angle_alpha   90.00
_cell.angle_beta   90.00
_cell.angle_gamma   90.00
#
_symmetry.space_group_name_H-M   'P 1'
#
loop_
_entity.id
_entity.type
_entity.pdbx_description
1 polymer ?
#
loop_
_entity_poly.entity_id
_entity_poly.type
_entity_poly.pdbx_seq_one_letter_code
_entity_poly.pdbx_strand_id
1 'polypeptide(L)'
;MNENQITEGLGEIMPLRLEALDLKTLDSGTGMVIVDEVNGFATVGGGNLAPQTPNEQVSTMVKETDRLARFFSKHDWPVLAFLDTHVPGKAEPPYPPHCESGTGEEELVPELKWLEQEENVTLVKKDCINGFIGAFQKDGSNAVVDWVGKNQVQTVLVVGICTDICVMDFVLTLLSARNHGMLPELKDILVYDKGCSTYDLPRQTAESLGIPVSASHPQNVTPVSYTHLRA
;
A
#
# COMPACT_ATOMS: atom_id res chain seq x y z
N MET A 1 26.52 13.46 1.44
CA MET A 1 25.71 12.92 2.53
C MET A 1 25.25 11.54 2.08
N ASN A 2 25.40 10.51 2.91
CA ASN A 2 24.81 9.21 2.62
C ASN A 2 23.34 9.22 3.05
N GLU A 3 22.56 8.22 2.60
CA GLU A 3 21.10 8.14 2.87
C GLU A 3 20.78 8.20 4.37
N ASN A 4 21.57 7.56 5.22
CA ASN A 4 21.39 7.60 6.69
C ASN A 4 21.53 9.02 7.25
N GLN A 5 22.47 9.81 6.75
CA GLN A 5 22.68 11.19 7.21
C GLN A 5 21.54 12.13 6.77
N ILE A 6 20.91 11.84 5.62
CA ILE A 6 19.74 12.61 5.16
C ILE A 6 18.52 12.24 6.02
N THR A 7 18.32 10.97 6.29
CA THR A 7 17.19 10.47 7.09
C THR A 7 17.29 10.92 8.55
N GLU A 8 18.48 10.86 9.15
CA GLU A 8 18.74 11.39 10.50
C GLU A 8 18.50 12.92 10.56
N GLY A 9 19.03 13.66 9.58
CA GLY A 9 18.82 15.11 9.52
C GLY A 9 17.37 15.52 9.29
N LEU A 10 16.59 14.74 8.53
CA LEU A 10 15.17 14.98 8.36
C LEU A 10 14.38 14.67 9.65
N GLY A 11 14.73 13.61 10.37
CA GLY A 11 14.13 13.27 11.66
C GLY A 11 14.30 14.36 12.73
N GLU A 12 15.39 15.14 12.67
CA GLU A 12 15.61 16.28 13.57
C GLU A 12 14.79 17.54 13.20
N ILE A 13 14.47 17.71 11.91
CA ILE A 13 13.85 18.94 11.39
C ILE A 13 12.33 18.77 11.23
N MET A 14 11.87 17.55 10.89
CA MET A 14 10.46 17.26 10.65
C MET A 14 9.82 16.67 11.92
N PRO A 15 8.54 16.95 12.19
CA PRO A 15 7.82 16.36 13.33
C PRO A 15 7.48 14.90 13.08
N LEU A 16 8.48 14.11 12.68
CA LEU A 16 8.34 12.69 12.41
C LEU A 16 8.63 11.91 13.68
N ARG A 17 7.71 11.07 14.07
CA ARG A 17 7.89 10.14 15.17
C ARG A 17 8.23 8.76 14.64
N LEU A 18 9.53 8.46 14.61
CA LEU A 18 10.05 7.15 14.25
C LEU A 18 10.03 6.26 15.49
N GLU A 19 9.23 5.21 15.46
CA GLU A 19 9.16 4.23 16.55
C GLU A 19 9.29 2.83 15.98
N ALA A 20 10.00 1.96 16.70
CA ALA A 20 10.01 0.56 16.37
C ALA A 20 8.61 -0.04 16.58
N LEU A 21 8.09 -0.76 15.59
CA LEU A 21 6.84 -1.49 15.72
C LEU A 21 7.05 -2.71 16.65
N ASP A 22 6.49 -2.62 17.86
CA ASP A 22 6.39 -3.78 18.75
C ASP A 22 5.00 -4.40 18.62
N LEU A 23 4.92 -5.58 18.02
CA LEU A 23 3.65 -6.30 17.83
C LEU A 23 2.92 -6.60 19.16
N LYS A 24 3.62 -6.58 20.29
CA LYS A 24 3.02 -6.77 21.61
C LYS A 24 2.22 -5.55 22.09
N THR A 25 2.43 -4.39 21.47
CA THR A 25 1.66 -3.17 21.77
C THR A 25 0.39 -3.05 20.95
N LEU A 26 0.24 -3.91 19.95
CA LEU A 26 -0.99 -4.00 19.15
C LEU A 26 -2.04 -4.83 19.92
N ASP A 27 -3.30 -4.50 19.70
CA ASP A 27 -4.44 -5.18 20.30
C ASP A 27 -5.54 -5.47 19.27
N SER A 28 -6.65 -6.04 19.70
CA SER A 28 -7.79 -6.39 18.84
C SER A 28 -8.48 -5.18 18.20
N GLY A 29 -8.17 -3.96 18.63
CA GLY A 29 -8.59 -2.72 17.96
C GLY A 29 -7.69 -2.33 16.79
N THR A 30 -6.68 -3.14 16.47
CA THR A 30 -5.78 -2.88 15.34
C THR A 30 -6.23 -3.65 14.11
N GLY A 31 -6.43 -2.95 12.99
CA GLY A 31 -6.64 -3.53 11.67
C GLY A 31 -5.42 -3.32 10.77
N MET A 32 -5.18 -4.23 9.85
CA MET A 32 -4.11 -4.12 8.86
C MET A 32 -4.68 -3.78 7.48
N VAL A 33 -4.07 -2.81 6.79
CA VAL A 33 -4.38 -2.50 5.40
C VAL A 33 -3.18 -2.79 4.53
N ILE A 34 -3.38 -3.65 3.52
CA ILE A 34 -2.39 -4.00 2.50
C ILE A 34 -2.77 -3.26 1.22
N VAL A 35 -1.87 -2.43 0.71
CA VAL A 35 -2.13 -1.62 -0.49
C VAL A 35 -1.43 -2.25 -1.68
N ASP A 36 -2.21 -2.78 -2.62
CA ASP A 36 -1.81 -3.16 -3.98
C ASP A 36 -0.61 -4.12 -4.10
N GLU A 37 -0.40 -5.04 -3.16
CA GLU A 37 0.62 -6.07 -3.31
C GLU A 37 0.16 -7.16 -4.30
N VAL A 38 -0.02 -6.73 -5.55
CA VAL A 38 -0.47 -7.55 -6.67
C VAL A 38 0.68 -7.86 -7.62
N ASN A 39 0.48 -8.84 -8.50
CA ASN A 39 1.51 -9.29 -9.44
C ASN A 39 2.04 -8.15 -10.32
N GLY A 40 1.15 -7.27 -10.79
CA GLY A 40 1.49 -6.15 -11.67
C GLY A 40 2.43 -5.11 -11.08
N PHE A 41 2.64 -5.14 -9.74
CA PHE A 41 3.57 -4.24 -9.05
C PHE A 41 4.71 -4.98 -8.33
N ALA A 42 4.50 -6.22 -7.87
CA ALA A 42 5.45 -6.84 -6.95
C ALA A 42 6.01 -8.21 -7.41
N THR A 43 5.46 -8.85 -8.44
CA THR A 43 6.01 -10.08 -9.02
C THR A 43 6.98 -9.75 -10.15
N VAL A 44 8.19 -10.33 -10.13
CA VAL A 44 9.18 -10.13 -11.19
C VAL A 44 8.61 -10.51 -12.55
N GLY A 45 8.59 -9.56 -13.50
CA GLY A 45 8.01 -9.74 -14.82
C GLY A 45 6.48 -9.78 -14.84
N GLY A 46 5.82 -9.43 -13.75
CA GLY A 46 4.36 -9.52 -13.59
C GLY A 46 3.56 -8.45 -14.33
N GLY A 47 4.21 -7.41 -14.86
CA GLY A 47 3.55 -6.33 -15.58
C GLY A 47 4.48 -5.17 -15.92
N ASN A 48 3.92 -4.11 -16.51
CA ASN A 48 4.69 -2.94 -16.95
C ASN A 48 5.32 -2.14 -15.80
N LEU A 49 4.73 -2.17 -14.61
CA LEU A 49 5.21 -1.50 -13.41
C LEU A 49 5.81 -2.46 -12.38
N ALA A 50 5.82 -3.75 -12.69
CA ALA A 50 6.49 -4.76 -11.87
C ALA A 50 8.01 -4.73 -12.04
N PRO A 51 8.79 -5.19 -11.05
CA PRO A 51 10.22 -5.35 -11.20
C PRO A 51 10.56 -6.27 -12.38
N GLN A 52 11.44 -5.83 -13.26
CA GLN A 52 11.90 -6.66 -14.39
C GLN A 52 13.00 -7.65 -13.99
N THR A 53 13.64 -7.41 -12.85
CA THR A 53 14.65 -8.26 -12.22
C THR A 53 14.39 -8.33 -10.71
N PRO A 54 14.94 -9.32 -9.99
CA PRO A 54 14.79 -9.38 -8.54
C PRO A 54 15.12 -8.05 -7.87
N ASN A 55 14.16 -7.56 -7.07
CA ASN A 55 14.25 -6.30 -6.34
C ASN A 55 14.15 -6.56 -4.84
N GLU A 56 15.21 -6.20 -4.10
CA GLU A 56 15.30 -6.51 -2.67
C GLU A 56 14.29 -5.74 -1.82
N GLN A 57 14.01 -4.47 -2.15
CA GLN A 57 13.02 -3.68 -1.40
C GLN A 57 11.62 -4.28 -1.56
N VAL A 58 11.20 -4.57 -2.80
CA VAL A 58 9.90 -5.18 -3.08
C VAL A 58 9.79 -6.57 -2.44
N SER A 59 10.83 -7.41 -2.55
CA SER A 59 10.79 -8.74 -1.93
C SER A 59 10.80 -8.70 -0.39
N THR A 60 11.42 -7.68 0.21
CA THR A 60 11.37 -7.45 1.66
C THR A 60 9.99 -7.03 2.09
N MET A 61 9.36 -6.08 1.39
CA MET A 61 7.98 -5.65 1.61
C MET A 61 7.04 -6.86 1.64
N VAL A 62 7.02 -7.67 0.57
CA VAL A 62 6.15 -8.86 0.48
C VAL A 62 6.36 -9.82 1.65
N LYS A 63 7.62 -10.11 2.03
CA LYS A 63 7.94 -11.00 3.16
C LYS A 63 7.46 -10.43 4.49
N GLU A 64 7.66 -9.13 4.73
CA GLU A 64 7.23 -8.48 5.95
C GLU A 64 5.70 -8.40 6.03
N THR A 65 5.04 -8.14 4.89
CA THR A 65 3.58 -8.17 4.79
C THR A 65 3.03 -9.56 5.08
N ASP A 66 3.57 -10.63 4.48
CA ASP A 66 3.16 -12.00 4.77
C ASP A 66 3.32 -12.33 6.26
N ARG A 67 4.46 -11.98 6.85
CA ARG A 67 4.72 -12.18 8.28
C ARG A 67 3.70 -11.47 9.17
N LEU A 68 3.38 -10.21 8.87
CA LEU A 68 2.41 -9.43 9.62
C LEU A 68 0.98 -9.95 9.41
N ALA A 69 0.59 -10.21 8.17
CA ALA A 69 -0.73 -10.73 7.84
C ALA A 69 -1.01 -12.07 8.54
N ARG A 70 -0.01 -12.98 8.59
CA ARG A 70 -0.13 -14.22 9.37
C ARG A 70 -0.28 -13.98 10.86
N PHE A 71 0.39 -12.95 11.39
CA PHE A 71 0.20 -12.56 12.78
C PHE A 71 -1.24 -12.09 13.03
N PHE A 72 -1.80 -11.25 12.14
CA PHE A 72 -3.17 -10.76 12.23
C PHE A 72 -4.18 -11.91 12.10
N SER A 73 -4.07 -12.78 11.10
CA SER A 73 -4.97 -13.94 10.92
C SER A 73 -4.92 -14.90 12.10
N LYS A 74 -3.75 -15.15 12.66
CA LYS A 74 -3.61 -15.99 13.87
C LYS A 74 -4.38 -15.46 15.08
N HIS A 75 -4.57 -14.14 15.16
CA HIS A 75 -5.28 -13.48 16.25
C HIS A 75 -6.72 -13.12 15.88
N ASP A 76 -7.17 -13.50 14.69
CA ASP A 76 -8.48 -13.15 14.12
C ASP A 76 -8.71 -11.62 14.07
N TRP A 77 -7.63 -10.89 13.80
CA TRP A 77 -7.67 -9.45 13.66
C TRP A 77 -7.96 -9.05 12.20
N PRO A 78 -8.73 -7.97 11.98
CA PRO A 78 -9.19 -7.63 10.64
C PRO A 78 -8.06 -7.18 9.71
N VAL A 79 -8.09 -7.71 8.48
CA VAL A 79 -7.21 -7.33 7.37
C VAL A 79 -8.07 -6.83 6.22
N LEU A 80 -7.67 -5.72 5.58
CA LEU A 80 -8.23 -5.25 4.32
C LEU A 80 -7.10 -5.18 3.30
N ALA A 81 -7.28 -5.80 2.14
CA ALA A 81 -6.32 -5.74 1.06
C ALA A 81 -6.94 -5.08 -0.18
N PHE A 82 -6.33 -4.00 -0.64
CA PHE A 82 -6.63 -3.40 -1.94
C PHE A 82 -5.94 -4.18 -3.05
N LEU A 83 -6.68 -4.37 -4.14
CA LEU A 83 -6.19 -4.94 -5.38
C LEU A 83 -6.42 -3.94 -6.50
N ASP A 84 -5.36 -3.35 -7.00
CA ASP A 84 -5.42 -2.49 -8.17
C ASP A 84 -5.93 -3.30 -9.36
N THR A 85 -7.07 -2.89 -9.93
CA THR A 85 -7.79 -3.69 -10.91
C THR A 85 -8.44 -2.77 -11.94
N HIS A 86 -7.74 -2.53 -13.04
CA HIS A 86 -8.21 -1.64 -14.09
C HIS A 86 -9.09 -2.34 -15.13
N VAL A 87 -10.00 -1.57 -15.70
CA VAL A 87 -10.78 -2.02 -16.87
C VAL A 87 -9.85 -2.01 -18.10
N PRO A 88 -9.71 -3.13 -18.84
CA PRO A 88 -8.86 -3.18 -20.02
C PRO A 88 -9.13 -2.04 -21.00
N GLY A 89 -8.07 -1.35 -21.42
CA GLY A 89 -8.14 -0.20 -22.33
C GLY A 89 -8.56 1.13 -21.68
N LYS A 90 -8.85 1.20 -20.39
CA LYS A 90 -9.09 2.45 -19.66
C LYS A 90 -7.75 2.97 -19.12
N ALA A 91 -7.24 4.07 -19.69
CA ALA A 91 -5.99 4.65 -19.25
C ALA A 91 -6.06 5.32 -17.89
N GLU A 92 -5.00 5.20 -17.10
CA GLU A 92 -4.74 6.00 -15.89
C GLU A 92 -3.43 6.79 -16.06
N PRO A 93 -3.45 7.95 -16.74
CA PRO A 93 -2.24 8.76 -16.90
C PRO A 93 -1.67 9.22 -15.55
N PRO A 94 -0.33 9.27 -15.37
CA PRO A 94 0.70 9.13 -16.44
C PRO A 94 1.18 7.70 -16.70
N TYR A 95 0.55 6.70 -16.05
CA TYR A 95 1.03 5.32 -16.06
C TYR A 95 0.70 4.59 -17.38
N PRO A 96 1.53 3.62 -17.79
CA PRO A 96 1.17 2.68 -18.85
C PRO A 96 0.02 1.78 -18.39
N PRO A 97 -0.64 1.02 -19.29
CA PRO A 97 -1.58 -0.03 -18.88
C PRO A 97 -0.92 -0.98 -17.86
N HIS A 98 -1.62 -1.24 -16.75
CA HIS A 98 -1.15 -2.07 -15.66
C HIS A 98 -2.34 -2.66 -14.90
N CYS A 99 -2.14 -3.76 -14.23
CA CYS A 99 -3.14 -4.43 -13.39
C CYS A 99 -4.52 -4.57 -14.05
N GLU A 100 -4.54 -4.80 -15.39
CA GLU A 100 -5.80 -4.92 -16.11
C GLU A 100 -6.52 -6.22 -15.74
N SER A 101 -7.84 -6.13 -15.55
CA SER A 101 -8.67 -7.27 -15.14
C SER A 101 -8.59 -8.43 -16.15
N GLY A 102 -8.32 -9.61 -15.66
CA GLY A 102 -8.21 -10.84 -16.45
C GLY A 102 -6.83 -11.13 -17.03
N THR A 103 -5.83 -10.32 -16.69
CA THR A 103 -4.43 -10.56 -17.09
C THR A 103 -3.65 -11.37 -16.04
N GLY A 104 -4.13 -11.41 -14.81
CA GLY A 104 -3.44 -11.95 -13.64
C GLY A 104 -2.52 -10.94 -12.96
N GLU A 105 -2.30 -9.75 -13.54
CA GLU A 105 -1.57 -8.67 -12.91
C GLU A 105 -2.29 -8.14 -11.66
N GLU A 106 -3.63 -8.14 -11.67
CA GLU A 106 -4.51 -7.68 -10.60
C GLU A 106 -4.65 -8.67 -9.43
N GLU A 107 -4.08 -9.87 -9.55
CA GLU A 107 -4.13 -10.88 -8.49
C GLU A 107 -3.05 -10.63 -7.44
N LEU A 108 -3.34 -10.99 -6.18
CA LEU A 108 -2.35 -10.97 -5.10
C LEU A 108 -1.08 -11.74 -5.51
N VAL A 109 0.08 -11.25 -5.06
CA VAL A 109 1.34 -11.98 -5.22
C VAL A 109 1.24 -13.39 -4.62
N PRO A 110 1.98 -14.39 -5.14
CA PRO A 110 1.87 -15.77 -4.70
C PRO A 110 1.99 -15.95 -3.18
N GLU A 111 2.86 -15.18 -2.53
CA GLU A 111 3.10 -15.23 -1.10
C GLU A 111 1.88 -14.80 -0.27
N LEU A 112 1.01 -13.95 -0.82
CA LEU A 112 -0.17 -13.41 -0.13
C LEU A 112 -1.49 -14.04 -0.63
N LYS A 113 -1.45 -14.93 -1.61
CA LYS A 113 -2.67 -15.53 -2.21
C LYS A 113 -3.51 -16.32 -1.20
N TRP A 114 -2.92 -16.80 -0.13
CA TRP A 114 -3.63 -17.47 0.96
C TRP A 114 -4.66 -16.57 1.67
N LEU A 115 -4.48 -15.24 1.63
CA LEU A 115 -5.43 -14.27 2.19
C LEU A 115 -6.83 -14.37 1.57
N GLU A 116 -6.96 -14.86 0.34
CA GLU A 116 -8.23 -15.06 -0.35
C GLU A 116 -9.13 -16.10 0.34
N GLN A 117 -8.58 -16.94 1.22
CA GLN A 117 -9.30 -17.99 1.92
C GLN A 117 -9.58 -17.68 3.40
N GLU A 118 -9.11 -16.52 3.90
CA GLU A 118 -9.21 -16.14 5.31
C GLU A 118 -10.49 -15.34 5.58
N GLU A 119 -11.24 -15.72 6.61
CA GLU A 119 -12.52 -15.08 6.96
C GLU A 119 -12.35 -13.66 7.52
N ASN A 120 -11.21 -13.37 8.16
CA ASN A 120 -10.88 -12.05 8.71
C ASN A 120 -10.33 -11.08 7.65
N VAL A 121 -10.23 -11.50 6.38
CA VAL A 121 -9.70 -10.69 5.28
C VAL A 121 -10.83 -10.15 4.40
N THR A 122 -10.77 -8.86 4.12
CA THR A 122 -11.65 -8.18 3.17
C THR A 122 -10.83 -7.75 1.96
N LEU A 123 -11.17 -8.25 0.77
CA LEU A 123 -10.54 -7.86 -0.49
C LEU A 123 -11.35 -6.75 -1.15
N VAL A 124 -10.69 -5.67 -1.54
CA VAL A 124 -11.32 -4.51 -2.20
C VAL A 124 -10.61 -4.23 -3.51
N LYS A 125 -11.30 -4.43 -4.63
CA LYS A 125 -10.80 -4.03 -5.95
C LYS A 125 -10.98 -2.53 -6.13
N LYS A 126 -9.95 -1.85 -6.65
CA LYS A 126 -9.99 -0.43 -6.98
C LYS A 126 -9.47 -0.18 -8.40
N ASP A 127 -9.92 0.86 -9.06
CA ASP A 127 -9.52 1.25 -10.41
C ASP A 127 -8.90 2.66 -10.48
N CYS A 128 -8.33 3.10 -9.37
CA CYS A 128 -7.67 4.41 -9.24
C CYS A 128 -6.60 4.36 -8.14
N ILE A 129 -5.67 5.32 -8.16
CA ILE A 129 -4.56 5.44 -7.20
C ILE A 129 -5.05 5.34 -5.75
N ASN A 130 -6.10 6.10 -5.41
CA ASN A 130 -6.57 6.27 -4.04
C ASN A 130 -7.47 5.12 -3.59
N GLY A 131 -6.99 4.30 -2.64
CA GLY A 131 -7.76 3.17 -2.12
C GLY A 131 -9.06 3.57 -1.41
N PHE A 132 -9.09 4.72 -0.71
CA PHE A 132 -10.31 5.19 -0.06
C PHE A 132 -11.38 5.62 -1.09
N ILE A 133 -10.97 6.30 -2.15
CA ILE A 133 -11.87 6.68 -3.25
C ILE A 133 -12.33 5.44 -4.03
N GLY A 134 -11.41 4.53 -4.37
CA GLY A 134 -11.73 3.27 -5.04
C GLY A 134 -12.61 2.32 -4.22
N ALA A 135 -12.71 2.54 -2.90
CA ALA A 135 -13.59 1.76 -2.02
C ALA A 135 -15.05 2.18 -2.05
N PHE A 136 -15.42 3.28 -2.73
CA PHE A 136 -16.83 3.65 -2.87
C PHE A 136 -17.61 2.64 -3.72
N GLN A 137 -18.76 2.25 -3.20
CA GLN A 137 -19.67 1.33 -3.85
C GLN A 137 -20.74 2.10 -4.64
N LYS A 138 -21.44 1.39 -5.51
CA LYS A 138 -22.51 2.01 -6.36
C LYS A 138 -23.67 2.60 -5.56
N ASP A 139 -23.90 2.13 -4.36
CA ASP A 139 -24.94 2.63 -3.44
C ASP A 139 -24.49 3.83 -2.60
N GLY A 140 -23.24 4.25 -2.75
CA GLY A 140 -22.63 5.36 -2.03
C GLY A 140 -21.96 4.98 -0.70
N SER A 141 -22.03 3.70 -0.27
CA SER A 141 -21.26 3.21 0.86
C SER A 141 -19.76 3.17 0.52
N ASN A 142 -18.93 3.05 1.54
CA ASN A 142 -17.48 2.94 1.38
C ASN A 142 -16.95 1.73 2.16
N ALA A 143 -16.33 0.79 1.45
CA ALA A 143 -15.87 -0.45 2.04
C ALA A 143 -14.85 -0.26 3.19
N VAL A 144 -14.04 0.81 3.17
CA VAL A 144 -13.13 1.13 4.27
C VAL A 144 -13.88 1.61 5.50
N VAL A 145 -14.87 2.49 5.30
CA VAL A 145 -15.71 2.99 6.41
C VAL A 145 -16.47 1.84 7.06
N ASP A 146 -17.08 0.98 6.24
CA ASP A 146 -17.82 -0.19 6.72
C ASP A 146 -16.90 -1.18 7.44
N TRP A 147 -15.71 -1.41 6.92
CA TRP A 147 -14.71 -2.31 7.52
C TRP A 147 -14.23 -1.80 8.88
N VAL A 148 -13.92 -0.50 8.98
CA VAL A 148 -13.51 0.15 10.25
C VAL A 148 -14.64 0.05 11.28
N GLY A 149 -15.87 0.43 10.89
CA GLY A 149 -17.02 0.41 11.79
C GLY A 149 -17.42 -1.01 12.23
N LYS A 150 -17.49 -1.97 11.31
CA LYS A 150 -17.85 -3.37 11.60
C LYS A 150 -16.86 -4.02 12.55
N ASN A 151 -15.57 -3.77 12.37
CA ASN A 151 -14.51 -4.39 13.17
C ASN A 151 -14.05 -3.54 14.34
N GLN A 152 -14.65 -2.35 14.56
CA GLN A 152 -14.29 -1.41 15.63
C GLN A 152 -12.79 -1.06 15.63
N VAL A 153 -12.24 -0.84 14.44
CA VAL A 153 -10.82 -0.58 14.26
C VAL A 153 -10.45 0.80 14.79
N GLN A 154 -9.54 0.85 15.76
CA GLN A 154 -9.04 2.06 16.40
C GLN A 154 -7.66 2.47 15.85
N THR A 155 -6.87 1.49 15.43
CA THR A 155 -5.55 1.71 14.83
C THR A 155 -5.47 0.97 13.50
N VAL A 156 -5.05 1.65 12.44
CA VAL A 156 -4.78 1.03 11.14
C VAL A 156 -3.27 0.93 10.95
N LEU A 157 -2.76 -0.29 10.73
CA LEU A 157 -1.41 -0.55 10.27
C LEU A 157 -1.41 -0.68 8.76
N VAL A 158 -0.70 0.20 8.06
CA VAL A 158 -0.64 0.25 6.59
C VAL A 158 0.69 -0.27 6.08
N VAL A 159 0.62 -1.13 5.08
CA VAL A 159 1.75 -1.65 4.28
C VAL A 159 1.39 -1.63 2.80
N GLY A 160 2.37 -1.81 1.93
CA GLY A 160 2.11 -2.05 0.50
C GLY A 160 2.93 -1.18 -0.46
N ILE A 161 2.43 -1.05 -1.68
CA ILE A 161 3.10 -0.42 -2.82
C ILE A 161 2.12 0.52 -3.56
N CYS A 162 2.54 1.70 -4.07
CA CYS A 162 3.86 2.31 -3.88
C CYS A 162 3.80 3.24 -2.68
N THR A 163 4.87 3.26 -1.88
CA THR A 163 4.98 4.06 -0.64
C THR A 163 4.54 5.51 -0.82
N ASP A 164 4.99 6.16 -1.88
CA ASP A 164 4.81 7.57 -2.17
C ASP A 164 3.71 7.87 -3.21
N ILE A 165 2.95 6.86 -3.59
CA ILE A 165 1.81 6.98 -4.51
C ILE A 165 0.55 6.44 -3.80
N CYS A 166 0.19 5.18 -4.00
CA CYS A 166 -1.06 4.61 -3.50
C CYS A 166 -1.11 4.57 -1.97
N VAL A 167 -0.01 4.20 -1.30
CA VAL A 167 0.06 4.16 0.17
C VAL A 167 -0.08 5.56 0.75
N MET A 168 0.70 6.51 0.26
CA MET A 168 0.66 7.91 0.73
C MET A 168 -0.72 8.53 0.50
N ASP A 169 -1.26 8.39 -0.71
CA ASP A 169 -2.56 8.98 -1.05
C ASP A 169 -3.69 8.37 -0.22
N PHE A 170 -3.69 7.06 0.00
CA PHE A 170 -4.62 6.39 0.89
C PHE A 170 -4.50 6.91 2.34
N VAL A 171 -3.30 6.97 2.89
CA VAL A 171 -3.05 7.41 4.28
C VAL A 171 -3.51 8.85 4.50
N LEU A 172 -3.16 9.77 3.60
CA LEU A 172 -3.58 11.17 3.68
C LEU A 172 -5.09 11.34 3.60
N THR A 173 -5.74 10.57 2.72
CA THR A 173 -7.19 10.59 2.59
C THR A 173 -7.87 9.96 3.80
N LEU A 174 -7.33 8.87 4.35
CA LEU A 174 -7.85 8.23 5.56
C LEU A 174 -7.75 9.17 6.77
N LEU A 175 -6.64 9.90 6.92
CA LEU A 175 -6.48 10.95 7.94
C LEU A 175 -7.52 12.06 7.79
N SER A 176 -7.76 12.50 6.56
CA SER A 176 -8.76 13.52 6.26
C SER A 176 -10.18 13.03 6.57
N ALA A 177 -10.52 11.80 6.19
CA ALA A 177 -11.79 11.17 6.46
C ALA A 177 -12.04 10.99 7.97
N ARG A 178 -11.00 10.55 8.72
CA ARG A 178 -11.06 10.48 10.19
C ARG A 178 -11.35 11.85 10.80
N ASN A 179 -10.57 12.87 10.42
CA ASN A 179 -10.72 14.23 10.96
C ASN A 179 -12.07 14.86 10.58
N HIS A 180 -12.65 14.47 9.45
CA HIS A 180 -13.99 14.88 9.03
C HIS A 180 -15.13 14.15 9.79
N GLY A 181 -14.79 13.11 10.56
CA GLY A 181 -15.75 12.35 11.36
C GLY A 181 -16.41 11.19 10.61
N MET A 182 -15.88 10.77 9.46
CA MET A 182 -16.36 9.60 8.73
C MET A 182 -15.97 8.27 9.40
N LEU A 183 -14.95 8.29 10.24
CA LEU A 183 -14.34 7.13 10.90
C LEU A 183 -14.22 7.41 12.41
N PRO A 184 -15.32 7.49 13.15
CA PRO A 184 -15.31 7.93 14.55
C PRO A 184 -14.55 6.99 15.49
N GLU A 185 -14.41 5.70 15.13
CA GLU A 185 -13.65 4.71 15.88
C GLU A 185 -12.14 4.88 15.71
N LEU A 186 -11.70 5.36 14.55
CA LEU A 186 -10.29 5.40 14.16
C LEU A 186 -9.54 6.51 14.90
N LYS A 187 -8.47 6.13 15.60
CA LYS A 187 -7.60 7.03 16.37
C LYS A 187 -6.25 7.23 15.71
N ASP A 188 -5.58 6.12 15.37
CA ASP A 188 -4.21 6.13 14.87
C ASP A 188 -4.07 5.45 13.50
N ILE A 189 -3.14 5.95 12.69
CA ILE A 189 -2.71 5.35 11.44
C ILE A 189 -1.20 5.20 11.48
N LEU A 190 -0.72 3.97 11.39
CA LEU A 190 0.69 3.61 11.41
C LEU A 190 1.09 3.14 10.02
N VAL A 191 2.20 3.63 9.49
CA VAL A 191 2.79 3.10 8.26
C VAL A 191 4.05 2.33 8.64
N TYR A 192 4.13 1.05 8.24
CA TYR A 192 5.28 0.22 8.53
C TYR A 192 6.26 0.25 7.36
N ASP A 193 7.40 0.90 7.54
CA ASP A 193 8.38 1.18 6.50
C ASP A 193 8.89 -0.06 5.77
N LYS A 194 9.27 -1.14 6.51
CA LYS A 194 9.74 -2.38 5.90
C LYS A 194 8.67 -3.17 5.16
N GLY A 195 7.40 -2.89 5.45
CA GLY A 195 6.25 -3.40 4.73
C GLY A 195 5.83 -2.50 3.55
N CYS A 196 6.60 -1.47 3.23
CA CYS A 196 6.32 -0.57 2.10
C CYS A 196 7.48 -0.55 1.12
N SER A 197 7.16 -0.43 -0.16
CA SER A 197 8.13 -0.28 -1.25
C SER A 197 7.54 0.56 -2.37
N THR A 198 8.36 0.85 -3.37
CA THR A 198 7.93 1.51 -4.59
C THR A 198 8.57 0.84 -5.80
N TYR A 199 8.00 1.02 -7.00
CA TYR A 199 8.59 0.45 -8.21
C TYR A 199 9.83 1.24 -8.64
N ASP A 200 10.69 0.58 -9.43
CA ASP A 200 11.91 1.18 -9.96
C ASP A 200 11.84 1.30 -11.49
N LEU A 201 11.54 2.50 -11.98
CA LEU A 201 11.50 2.82 -13.40
C LEU A 201 12.35 4.07 -13.68
N PRO A 202 13.67 3.96 -13.74
CA PRO A 202 14.54 5.06 -14.12
C PRO A 202 14.16 5.64 -15.49
N ARG A 203 14.34 6.93 -15.67
CA ARG A 203 13.98 7.63 -16.90
C ARG A 203 14.51 6.95 -18.17
N GLN A 204 15.79 6.55 -18.17
CA GLN A 204 16.40 5.87 -19.33
C GLN A 204 15.72 4.53 -19.63
N THR A 205 15.30 3.81 -18.59
CA THR A 205 14.57 2.56 -18.73
C THR A 205 13.19 2.82 -19.32
N ALA A 206 12.44 3.81 -18.81
CA ALA A 206 11.16 4.20 -19.38
C ALA A 206 11.28 4.56 -20.88
N GLU A 207 12.25 5.40 -21.25
CA GLU A 207 12.52 5.78 -22.64
C GLU A 207 12.82 4.55 -23.53
N SER A 208 13.62 3.60 -23.04
CA SER A 208 13.97 2.38 -23.78
C SER A 208 12.79 1.43 -23.98
N LEU A 209 11.84 1.44 -23.07
CA LEU A 209 10.63 0.61 -23.11
C LEU A 209 9.44 1.30 -23.79
N GLY A 210 9.61 2.55 -24.23
CA GLY A 210 8.52 3.34 -24.82
C GLY A 210 7.43 3.74 -23.82
N ILE A 211 7.75 3.70 -22.52
CA ILE A 211 6.86 4.13 -21.43
C ILE A 211 6.97 5.67 -21.31
N PRO A 212 5.87 6.39 -21.07
CA PRO A 212 5.92 7.83 -20.86
C PRO A 212 6.94 8.23 -19.78
N VAL A 213 7.81 9.19 -20.06
CA VAL A 213 8.81 9.70 -19.12
C VAL A 213 8.16 10.23 -17.82
N SER A 214 6.92 10.69 -17.91
CA SER A 214 6.12 11.12 -16.75
C SER A 214 5.80 9.99 -15.75
N ALA A 215 5.91 8.72 -16.19
CA ALA A 215 5.79 7.55 -15.34
C ALA A 215 7.13 7.11 -14.71
N SER A 216 8.24 7.80 -15.01
CA SER A 216 9.54 7.46 -14.44
C SER A 216 9.54 7.65 -12.94
N HIS A 217 10.05 6.65 -12.24
CA HIS A 217 10.04 6.57 -10.78
C HIS A 217 11.29 5.82 -10.29
N PRO A 218 12.45 6.50 -10.20
CA PRO A 218 13.66 5.85 -9.75
C PRO A 218 13.62 5.59 -8.24
N GLN A 219 13.58 4.34 -7.84
CA GLN A 219 13.42 3.88 -6.46
C GLN A 219 14.44 4.49 -5.48
N ASN A 220 15.69 4.65 -5.91
CA ASN A 220 16.78 5.14 -5.07
C ASN A 220 16.77 6.65 -4.81
N VAL A 221 15.94 7.43 -5.50
CA VAL A 221 15.80 8.88 -5.28
C VAL A 221 14.43 9.27 -4.76
N THR A 222 13.53 8.31 -4.67
CA THR A 222 12.23 8.51 -4.04
C THR A 222 12.43 8.60 -2.54
N PRO A 223 12.11 9.73 -1.92
CA PRO A 223 12.41 9.88 -0.50
C PRO A 223 11.62 8.88 0.33
N VAL A 224 12.30 8.13 1.15
CA VAL A 224 11.75 7.34 2.27
C VAL A 224 10.94 8.22 3.24
N SER A 225 10.90 9.52 2.99
CA SER A 225 10.38 10.56 3.87
C SER A 225 8.87 10.49 4.15
N TYR A 226 8.12 9.65 3.45
CA TYR A 226 6.67 9.53 3.66
C TYR A 226 6.25 8.36 4.56
N THR A 227 7.18 7.53 5.00
CA THR A 227 6.88 6.35 5.85
C THR A 227 6.44 6.70 7.27
N HIS A 228 6.25 7.98 7.60
CA HIS A 228 6.13 8.43 8.98
C HIS A 228 4.99 9.44 9.19
N LEU A 229 3.90 9.29 8.47
CA LEU A 229 2.71 10.09 8.73
C LEU A 229 1.98 9.56 9.96
N ARG A 230 2.33 10.10 11.13
CA ARG A 230 1.50 10.08 12.31
C ARG A 230 0.71 11.37 12.41
N ALA A 231 -0.57 11.27 12.53
CA ALA A 231 -1.42 12.39 12.92
C ALA A 231 -1.81 12.27 14.39
#